data_f78bfbccdc25cf0ba35bc0562df9a31e
#
_entry.id   f78bfbccdc25cf0ba35bc0562df9a31e
#
_cell.length_a   1.000
_cell.length_b   1.000
_cell.length_c   1.000
_cell.angle_alpha   90.00
_cell.angle_beta   90.00
_cell.angle_gamma   90.00
#
_symmetry.space_group_name_H-M   'P 1'
#
loop_
_entity.id
_entity.type
_entity.pdbx_description
1 polymer ?
#
loop_
_entity_poly.entity_id
_entity_poly.type
_entity_poly.pdbx_seq_one_letter_code
_entity_poly.pdbx_strand_id
1 'polypeptide(L)'
;TRRSSDLDLTFNTTYHVLRYLKEFGIRKFFFASTSAIYGETSDVLNEDYGPLRPVSNYGAGKLASEAFISAFSSTYHIQTWITRFPNVVGERFTHGVIYDFIHKLLKNPAELEVLGNGEQCKPYVYVKDLVAGILYVIDHASDEYNVYMLGSDSRTKVKDIAAMVIEEMGLNAEIKYTGGDRGWVGDVPEFRYDLSKVNTLGWKAAYTSNESVRLAIQKALGK
;
A
#
# COMPACT_ATOMS: atom_id res chain seq x y z
N THR A 1 0.37 13.13 17.77
CA THR A 1 1.81 13.22 17.53
C THR A 1 2.26 12.61 16.20
N ARG A 2 1.78 11.45 15.76
CA ARG A 2 2.02 10.98 14.37
C ARG A 2 1.32 11.86 13.31
N ARG A 3 0.22 12.53 13.66
CA ARG A 3 -0.63 13.27 12.72
C ARG A 3 -0.05 14.60 12.21
N SER A 4 0.80 15.28 12.98
CA SER A 4 1.49 16.50 12.51
C SER A 4 2.66 16.18 11.57
N SER A 5 3.28 15.01 11.72
CA SER A 5 4.35 14.55 10.84
C SER A 5 3.84 14.03 9.47
N ASP A 6 2.57 13.62 9.36
CA ASP A 6 2.05 13.09 8.09
C ASP A 6 2.05 14.15 6.98
N LEU A 7 1.68 15.39 7.27
CA LEU A 7 1.71 16.48 6.28
C LEU A 7 3.15 16.81 5.87
N ASP A 8 4.06 16.91 6.84
CA ASP A 8 5.46 17.24 6.58
C ASP A 8 6.17 16.14 5.80
N LEU A 9 5.96 14.87 6.20
CA LEU A 9 6.60 13.72 5.57
C LEU A 9 5.98 13.32 4.22
N THR A 10 4.74 13.71 3.94
CA THR A 10 4.06 13.41 2.68
C THR A 10 4.09 14.61 1.73
N PHE A 11 3.31 15.65 2.02
CA PHE A 11 3.10 16.77 1.10
C PHE A 11 4.29 17.74 1.07
N ASN A 12 4.75 18.26 2.22
CA ASN A 12 5.81 19.28 2.25
C ASN A 12 7.12 18.75 1.65
N THR A 13 7.50 17.51 1.98
CA THR A 13 8.67 16.85 1.36
C THR A 13 8.52 16.77 -0.16
N THR A 14 7.36 16.34 -0.66
CA THR A 14 7.09 16.25 -2.10
C THR A 14 7.20 17.62 -2.77
N TYR A 15 6.58 18.65 -2.17
CA TYR A 15 6.64 20.01 -2.71
C TYR A 15 8.08 20.55 -2.78
N HIS A 16 8.90 20.31 -1.76
CA HIS A 16 10.31 20.69 -1.80
C HIS A 16 11.07 19.96 -2.92
N VAL A 17 10.86 18.65 -3.08
CA VAL A 17 11.46 17.88 -4.18
C VAL A 17 11.05 18.46 -5.53
N LEU A 18 9.78 18.75 -5.77
CA LEU A 18 9.29 19.36 -7.02
C LEU A 18 9.95 20.71 -7.32
N ARG A 19 10.17 21.54 -6.31
CA ARG A 19 10.91 22.78 -6.47
C ARG A 19 12.35 22.56 -6.94
N TYR A 20 13.05 21.58 -6.35
CA TYR A 20 14.40 21.22 -6.77
C TYR A 20 14.44 20.64 -8.19
N LEU A 21 13.46 19.80 -8.57
CA LEU A 21 13.37 19.30 -9.96
C LEU A 21 13.33 20.46 -10.95
N LYS A 22 12.49 21.47 -10.69
CA LYS A 22 12.40 22.69 -11.49
C LYS A 22 13.73 23.46 -11.50
N GLU A 23 14.31 23.72 -10.34
CA GLU A 23 15.53 24.53 -10.17
C GLU A 23 16.73 23.91 -10.89
N PHE A 24 16.89 22.58 -10.79
CA PHE A 24 18.01 21.86 -11.40
C PHE A 24 17.72 21.28 -12.80
N GLY A 25 16.56 21.58 -13.37
CA GLY A 25 16.19 21.14 -14.72
C GLY A 25 16.01 19.63 -14.86
N ILE A 26 15.68 18.91 -13.76
CA ILE A 26 15.42 17.49 -13.79
C ILE A 26 14.07 17.23 -14.47
N ARG A 27 14.03 16.29 -15.42
CA ARG A 27 12.88 16.06 -16.31
C ARG A 27 12.14 14.76 -16.07
N LYS A 28 12.57 13.93 -15.12
CA LYS A 28 11.93 12.65 -14.80
C LYS A 28 11.71 12.53 -13.31
N PHE A 29 10.50 12.12 -12.92
CA PHE A 29 10.13 12.00 -11.52
C PHE A 29 9.21 10.80 -11.29
N PHE A 30 9.53 9.99 -10.31
CA PHE A 30 8.70 8.90 -9.84
C PHE A 30 8.11 9.22 -8.46
N PHE A 31 6.83 8.93 -8.26
CA PHE A 31 6.15 9.11 -6.99
C PHE A 31 5.42 7.85 -6.54
N ALA A 32 5.79 7.36 -5.37
CA ALA A 32 5.08 6.29 -4.67
C ALA A 32 3.82 6.86 -3.99
N SER A 33 2.67 6.63 -4.58
CA SER A 33 1.37 6.97 -4.01
C SER A 33 0.72 5.78 -3.30
N THR A 34 -0.56 5.85 -3.01
CA THR A 34 -1.27 4.87 -2.17
C THR A 34 -2.74 4.77 -2.54
N SER A 35 -3.35 3.62 -2.28
CA SER A 35 -4.82 3.47 -2.33
C SER A 35 -5.56 4.24 -1.23
N ALA A 36 -4.88 4.73 -0.20
CA ALA A 36 -5.52 5.55 0.85
C ALA A 36 -6.10 6.89 0.34
N ILE A 37 -5.76 7.32 -0.88
CA ILE A 37 -6.33 8.53 -1.50
C ILE A 37 -7.79 8.35 -1.90
N TYR A 38 -8.24 7.13 -2.15
CA TYR A 38 -9.61 6.85 -2.60
C TYR A 38 -10.65 7.04 -1.49
N GLY A 39 -10.24 6.86 -0.23
CA GLY A 39 -11.15 6.86 0.91
C GLY A 39 -11.90 5.54 1.04
N GLU A 40 -13.08 5.59 1.66
CA GLU A 40 -13.92 4.42 1.91
C GLU A 40 -14.98 4.28 0.83
N THR A 41 -14.99 3.15 0.14
CA THR A 41 -15.97 2.81 -0.89
C THR A 41 -16.06 1.30 -1.07
N SER A 42 -17.22 0.83 -1.55
CA SER A 42 -17.42 -0.55 -2.00
C SER A 42 -17.13 -0.77 -3.49
N ASP A 43 -16.83 0.32 -4.21
CA ASP A 43 -16.59 0.26 -5.64
C ASP A 43 -15.25 -0.41 -5.96
N VAL A 44 -15.11 -0.85 -7.21
CA VAL A 44 -13.83 -1.29 -7.75
C VAL A 44 -13.01 -0.06 -8.15
N LEU A 45 -11.83 0.06 -7.57
CA LEU A 45 -10.95 1.22 -7.73
C LEU A 45 -10.04 1.04 -8.96
N ASN A 46 -9.94 2.08 -9.74
CA ASN A 46 -8.97 2.22 -10.84
C ASN A 46 -8.33 3.61 -10.81
N GLU A 47 -7.49 3.91 -11.77
CA GLU A 47 -6.76 5.18 -11.84
C GLU A 47 -7.68 6.38 -12.05
N ASP A 48 -8.83 6.18 -12.73
CA ASP A 48 -9.79 7.23 -13.10
C ASP A 48 -10.96 7.37 -12.10
N TYR A 49 -10.96 6.54 -11.04
CA TYR A 49 -12.00 6.61 -10.02
C TYR A 49 -12.02 7.95 -9.30
N GLY A 50 -13.21 8.49 -9.14
CA GLY A 50 -13.45 9.73 -8.39
C GLY A 50 -14.92 9.91 -8.00
N PRO A 51 -15.20 10.83 -7.07
CA PRO A 51 -14.29 11.76 -6.42
C PRO A 51 -13.40 11.10 -5.36
N LEU A 52 -12.13 11.57 -5.25
CA LEU A 52 -11.19 11.10 -4.24
C LEU A 52 -11.47 11.76 -2.88
N ARG A 53 -11.77 10.96 -1.85
CA ARG A 53 -12.15 11.45 -0.51
C ARG A 53 -11.38 10.71 0.59
N PRO A 54 -10.08 10.96 0.76
CA PRO A 54 -9.27 10.28 1.76
C PRO A 54 -9.81 10.48 3.18
N VAL A 55 -9.81 9.42 3.98
CA VAL A 55 -10.30 9.41 5.37
C VAL A 55 -9.15 9.53 6.39
N SER A 56 -7.92 9.74 5.93
CA SER A 56 -6.74 9.91 6.78
C SER A 56 -5.88 11.09 6.32
N ASN A 57 -5.14 11.71 7.26
CA ASN A 57 -4.19 12.78 6.94
C ASN A 57 -3.10 12.30 5.99
N TYR A 58 -2.64 11.05 6.13
CA TYR A 58 -1.71 10.41 5.21
C TYR A 58 -2.27 10.37 3.78
N GLY A 59 -3.49 9.86 3.59
CA GLY A 59 -4.14 9.82 2.28
C GLY A 59 -4.35 11.22 1.70
N ALA A 60 -4.76 12.19 2.51
CA ALA A 60 -4.93 13.58 2.09
C ALA A 60 -3.59 14.20 1.63
N GLY A 61 -2.51 13.98 2.37
CA GLY A 61 -1.17 14.46 2.00
C GLY A 61 -0.66 13.83 0.70
N LYS A 62 -0.92 12.54 0.48
CA LYS A 62 -0.58 11.86 -0.78
C LYS A 62 -1.40 12.38 -1.96
N LEU A 63 -2.70 12.60 -1.77
CA LEU A 63 -3.57 13.18 -2.81
C LEU A 63 -3.14 14.60 -3.17
N ALA A 64 -2.84 15.45 -2.18
CA ALA A 64 -2.31 16.79 -2.40
C ALA A 64 -0.99 16.73 -3.19
N SER A 65 -0.11 15.76 -2.86
CA SER A 65 1.13 15.53 -3.60
C SER A 65 0.88 15.18 -5.07
N GLU A 66 -0.06 14.27 -5.37
CA GLU A 66 -0.41 13.93 -6.76
C GLU A 66 -0.90 15.16 -7.54
N ALA A 67 -1.75 15.99 -6.91
CA ALA A 67 -2.27 17.22 -7.55
C ALA A 67 -1.14 18.21 -7.89
N PHE A 68 -0.18 18.42 -6.98
CA PHE A 68 0.99 19.27 -7.24
C PHE A 68 1.93 18.66 -8.28
N ILE A 69 2.15 17.35 -8.28
CA ILE A 69 2.94 16.65 -9.29
C ILE A 69 2.32 16.85 -10.67
N SER A 70 1.01 16.69 -10.80
CA SER A 70 0.28 16.93 -12.06
C SER A 70 0.49 18.36 -12.58
N ALA A 71 0.35 19.37 -11.70
CA ALA A 71 0.57 20.77 -12.07
C ALA A 71 2.03 21.06 -12.49
N PHE A 72 3.01 20.48 -11.77
CA PHE A 72 4.43 20.63 -12.12
C PHE A 72 4.79 19.90 -13.40
N SER A 73 4.27 18.69 -13.61
CA SER A 73 4.44 17.93 -14.84
C SER A 73 4.01 18.77 -16.04
N SER A 74 2.78 19.24 -16.03
CA SER A 74 2.22 20.06 -17.12
C SER A 74 2.94 21.41 -17.32
N THR A 75 3.31 22.10 -16.22
CA THR A 75 3.89 23.45 -16.30
C THR A 75 5.37 23.43 -16.71
N TYR A 76 6.12 22.43 -16.27
CA TYR A 76 7.58 22.37 -16.43
C TYR A 76 8.06 21.22 -17.31
N HIS A 77 7.13 20.50 -17.95
CA HIS A 77 7.41 19.35 -18.83
C HIS A 77 8.29 18.30 -18.14
N ILE A 78 7.89 17.92 -16.92
CA ILE A 78 8.54 16.87 -16.16
C ILE A 78 7.76 15.58 -16.41
N GLN A 79 8.38 14.63 -17.08
CA GLN A 79 7.79 13.30 -17.24
C GLN A 79 7.66 12.63 -15.86
N THR A 80 6.44 12.24 -15.49
CA THR A 80 6.15 11.71 -14.16
C THR A 80 5.50 10.34 -14.22
N TRP A 81 5.85 9.50 -13.24
CA TRP A 81 5.21 8.21 -12.98
C TRP A 81 4.69 8.20 -11.54
N ILE A 82 3.41 8.02 -11.39
CA ILE A 82 2.73 7.86 -10.11
C ILE A 82 2.22 6.42 -10.04
N THR A 83 2.62 5.70 -9.01
CA THR A 83 2.05 4.37 -8.76
C THR A 83 1.25 4.36 -7.48
N ARG A 84 -0.02 3.96 -7.57
CA ARG A 84 -0.93 3.75 -6.45
C ARG A 84 -0.93 2.27 -6.12
N PHE A 85 -0.62 1.91 -4.89
CA PHE A 85 -0.52 0.51 -4.50
C PHE A 85 -1.14 0.24 -3.12
N PRO A 86 -1.49 -1.05 -2.84
CA PRO A 86 -2.08 -1.47 -1.59
C PRO A 86 -1.06 -1.61 -0.46
N ASN A 87 -1.39 -2.45 0.52
CA ASN A 87 -0.45 -2.83 1.56
C ASN A 87 0.73 -3.60 0.97
N VAL A 88 1.94 -3.10 1.22
CA VAL A 88 3.19 -3.74 0.81
C VAL A 88 3.72 -4.60 1.95
N VAL A 89 4.07 -5.83 1.64
CA VAL A 89 4.66 -6.78 2.59
C VAL A 89 5.99 -7.32 2.06
N GLY A 90 6.89 -7.69 2.96
CA GLY A 90 8.20 -8.21 2.58
C GLY A 90 9.18 -8.22 3.73
N GLU A 91 10.46 -8.32 3.42
CA GLU A 91 11.54 -8.31 4.41
C GLU A 91 11.66 -6.93 5.08
N ARG A 92 12.12 -6.91 6.34
CA ARG A 92 12.49 -5.69 7.10
C ARG A 92 11.33 -4.72 7.38
N PHE A 93 10.10 -5.19 7.38
CA PHE A 93 8.99 -4.37 7.85
C PHE A 93 9.15 -4.07 9.36
N THR A 94 8.76 -2.87 9.78
CA THR A 94 8.88 -2.39 11.16
C THR A 94 7.51 -2.12 11.79
N HIS A 95 6.43 -2.36 11.06
CA HIS A 95 5.05 -2.12 11.47
C HIS A 95 4.08 -2.90 10.56
N GLY A 96 2.81 -2.84 10.89
CA GLY A 96 1.75 -3.51 10.14
C GLY A 96 1.31 -4.82 10.78
N VAL A 97 0.23 -5.40 10.25
CA VAL A 97 -0.48 -6.52 10.87
C VAL A 97 0.41 -7.76 11.09
N ILE A 98 1.27 -8.09 10.13
CA ILE A 98 2.19 -9.24 10.26
C ILE A 98 3.19 -8.99 11.38
N TYR A 99 3.79 -7.80 11.42
CA TYR A 99 4.72 -7.40 12.49
C TYR A 99 4.07 -7.48 13.87
N ASP A 100 2.87 -6.92 13.99
CA ASP A 100 2.12 -6.91 15.25
C ASP A 100 1.81 -8.33 15.72
N PHE A 101 1.33 -9.20 14.84
CA PHE A 101 0.99 -10.57 15.19
C PHE A 101 2.21 -11.40 15.61
N ILE A 102 3.32 -11.31 14.87
CA ILE A 102 4.57 -11.99 15.25
C ILE A 102 5.02 -11.52 16.65
N HIS A 103 5.02 -10.20 16.91
CA HIS A 103 5.47 -9.68 18.19
C HIS A 103 4.51 -9.98 19.35
N LYS A 104 3.20 -10.05 19.11
CA LYS A 104 2.24 -10.52 20.10
C LYS A 104 2.49 -11.97 20.47
N LEU A 105 2.67 -12.84 19.48
CA LEU A 105 2.91 -14.28 19.69
C LEU A 105 4.29 -14.57 20.31
N LEU A 106 5.31 -13.77 20.04
CA LEU A 106 6.59 -13.84 20.76
C LEU A 106 6.46 -13.53 22.25
N LYS A 107 5.50 -12.67 22.64
CA LYS A 107 5.22 -12.34 24.03
C LYS A 107 4.28 -13.34 24.71
N ASN A 108 3.26 -13.80 24.00
CA ASN A 108 2.29 -14.77 24.49
C ASN A 108 1.99 -15.82 23.38
N PRO A 109 2.67 -16.97 23.37
CA PRO A 109 2.50 -17.97 22.32
C PRO A 109 1.17 -18.75 22.39
N ALA A 110 0.38 -18.56 23.45
CA ALA A 110 -0.90 -19.26 23.64
C ALA A 110 -2.10 -18.47 23.12
N GLU A 111 -1.98 -17.17 22.88
CA GLU A 111 -3.10 -16.30 22.53
C GLU A 111 -2.68 -15.17 21.59
N LEU A 112 -3.48 -14.95 20.53
CA LEU A 112 -3.31 -13.83 19.61
C LEU A 112 -4.54 -12.92 19.63
N GLU A 113 -4.38 -11.71 20.14
CA GLU A 113 -5.41 -10.68 20.01
C GLU A 113 -5.40 -10.07 18.62
N VAL A 114 -6.55 -10.11 17.95
CA VAL A 114 -6.82 -9.52 16.63
C VAL A 114 -7.80 -8.36 16.78
N LEU A 115 -7.39 -7.17 16.36
CA LEU A 115 -8.24 -5.99 16.40
C LEU A 115 -9.37 -6.09 15.36
N GLY A 116 -10.58 -5.76 15.76
CA GLY A 116 -11.79 -5.93 14.95
C GLY A 116 -12.31 -7.37 15.01
N ASN A 117 -13.04 -7.77 13.97
CA ASN A 117 -13.61 -9.11 13.79
C ASN A 117 -12.78 -10.04 12.87
N GLY A 118 -11.65 -9.55 12.36
CA GLY A 118 -10.79 -10.28 11.45
C GLY A 118 -11.29 -10.38 9.99
N GLU A 119 -12.45 -9.82 9.66
CA GLU A 119 -13.03 -9.88 8.31
C GLU A 119 -12.51 -8.78 7.37
N GLN A 120 -11.74 -7.80 7.87
CA GLN A 120 -11.09 -6.81 7.03
C GLN A 120 -10.30 -7.51 5.91
N CYS A 121 -10.58 -7.14 4.67
CA CYS A 121 -10.11 -7.85 3.47
C CYS A 121 -9.44 -6.88 2.50
N LYS A 122 -8.13 -7.01 2.34
CA LYS A 122 -7.31 -6.08 1.54
C LYS A 122 -6.36 -6.84 0.63
N PRO A 123 -6.00 -6.26 -0.53
CA PRO A 123 -4.89 -6.79 -1.30
C PRO A 123 -3.57 -6.50 -0.60
N TYR A 124 -2.65 -7.44 -0.69
CA TYR A 124 -1.25 -7.32 -0.28
C TYR A 124 -0.36 -7.63 -1.47
N VAL A 125 0.70 -6.88 -1.63
CA VAL A 125 1.70 -7.09 -2.69
C VAL A 125 3.08 -7.30 -2.07
N TYR A 126 3.82 -8.28 -2.59
CA TYR A 126 5.17 -8.52 -2.15
C TYR A 126 6.10 -7.40 -2.65
N VAL A 127 6.99 -6.92 -1.78
CA VAL A 127 7.81 -5.74 -2.06
C VAL A 127 8.66 -5.88 -3.33
N LYS A 128 9.17 -7.08 -3.64
CA LYS A 128 9.98 -7.29 -4.86
C LYS A 128 9.12 -7.26 -6.12
N ASP A 129 7.89 -7.77 -6.07
CA ASP A 129 6.92 -7.63 -7.15
C ASP A 129 6.58 -6.16 -7.39
N LEU A 130 6.30 -5.43 -6.32
CA LEU A 130 6.00 -4.00 -6.43
C LEU A 130 7.17 -3.23 -7.07
N VAL A 131 8.41 -3.47 -6.62
CA VAL A 131 9.59 -2.81 -7.19
C VAL A 131 9.76 -3.19 -8.66
N ALA A 132 9.58 -4.45 -9.03
CA ALA A 132 9.61 -4.89 -10.42
C ALA A 132 8.52 -4.19 -11.26
N GLY A 133 7.30 -4.06 -10.73
CA GLY A 133 6.20 -3.36 -11.37
C GLY A 133 6.46 -1.86 -11.55
N ILE A 134 7.05 -1.20 -10.55
CA ILE A 134 7.44 0.21 -10.64
C ILE A 134 8.46 0.41 -11.78
N LEU A 135 9.52 -0.39 -11.81
CA LEU A 135 10.53 -0.31 -12.85
C LEU A 135 9.94 -0.61 -14.22
N TYR A 136 9.06 -1.62 -14.31
CA TYR A 136 8.37 -1.95 -15.55
C TYR A 136 7.53 -0.79 -16.07
N VAL A 137 6.75 -0.13 -15.22
CA VAL A 137 5.94 1.04 -15.59
C VAL A 137 6.83 2.20 -16.05
N ILE A 138 7.95 2.47 -15.37
CA ILE A 138 8.90 3.53 -15.76
C ILE A 138 9.48 3.26 -17.15
N ASP A 139 9.78 2.00 -17.48
CA ASP A 139 10.41 1.62 -18.74
C ASP A 139 9.42 1.57 -19.91
N HIS A 140 8.13 1.32 -19.67
CA HIS A 140 7.13 1.05 -20.70
C HIS A 140 6.07 2.13 -20.87
N ALA A 141 5.82 2.96 -19.85
CA ALA A 141 4.86 4.06 -19.93
C ALA A 141 5.57 5.36 -20.31
N SER A 142 5.23 5.92 -21.47
CA SER A 142 5.99 7.03 -22.10
C SER A 142 5.26 8.38 -22.11
N ASP A 143 4.06 8.46 -21.62
CA ASP A 143 3.32 9.73 -21.53
C ASP A 143 4.04 10.74 -20.61
N GLU A 144 3.72 12.02 -20.73
CA GLU A 144 4.26 13.04 -19.84
C GLU A 144 3.77 12.84 -18.40
N TYR A 145 2.53 12.35 -18.23
CA TYR A 145 1.91 12.09 -16.93
C TYR A 145 1.32 10.68 -16.89
N ASN A 146 1.93 9.80 -16.10
CA ASN A 146 1.61 8.40 -16.03
C ASN A 146 1.10 8.04 -14.63
N VAL A 147 -0.12 7.54 -14.52
CA VAL A 147 -0.70 7.01 -13.27
C VAL A 147 -1.04 5.55 -13.48
N TYR A 148 -0.54 4.69 -12.59
CA TYR A 148 -0.81 3.26 -12.62
C TYR A 148 -1.12 2.72 -11.22
N MET A 149 -2.11 1.84 -11.14
CA MET A 149 -2.36 1.05 -9.96
C MET A 149 -1.54 -0.24 -10.04
N LEU A 150 -0.75 -0.52 -9.00
CA LEU A 150 0.04 -1.75 -8.89
C LEU A 150 -0.47 -2.56 -7.69
N GLY A 151 -0.59 -3.87 -7.87
CA GLY A 151 -1.06 -4.72 -6.79
C GLY A 151 -1.31 -6.15 -7.25
N SER A 152 -2.01 -6.90 -6.41
CA SER A 152 -2.56 -8.21 -6.72
C SER A 152 -4.07 -8.09 -6.91
N ASP A 153 -4.63 -8.85 -7.84
CA ASP A 153 -6.07 -9.00 -8.07
C ASP A 153 -6.77 -9.87 -7.02
N SER A 154 -6.01 -10.47 -6.12
CA SER A 154 -6.49 -11.22 -4.97
C SER A 154 -6.39 -10.42 -3.67
N ARG A 155 -7.03 -10.90 -2.61
CA ARG A 155 -7.11 -10.23 -1.31
C ARG A 155 -6.94 -11.23 -0.19
N THR A 156 -6.51 -10.76 0.99
CA THR A 156 -6.32 -11.55 2.20
C THR A 156 -7.09 -10.94 3.36
N LYS A 157 -7.79 -11.77 4.13
CA LYS A 157 -8.46 -11.36 5.36
C LYS A 157 -7.48 -11.31 6.53
N VAL A 158 -7.72 -10.42 7.47
CA VAL A 158 -6.88 -10.31 8.68
C VAL A 158 -6.87 -11.62 9.48
N LYS A 159 -8.00 -12.34 9.57
CA LYS A 159 -8.06 -13.65 10.23
C LYS A 159 -7.18 -14.70 9.53
N ASP A 160 -7.08 -14.65 8.21
CA ASP A 160 -6.23 -15.58 7.45
C ASP A 160 -4.74 -15.26 7.68
N ILE A 161 -4.39 -13.97 7.80
CA ILE A 161 -3.03 -13.54 8.19
C ILE A 161 -2.70 -14.07 9.59
N ALA A 162 -3.62 -13.97 10.55
CA ALA A 162 -3.44 -14.48 11.91
C ALA A 162 -3.17 -15.99 11.91
N ALA A 163 -3.97 -16.76 11.15
CA ALA A 163 -3.79 -18.20 10.99
C ALA A 163 -2.43 -18.54 10.35
N MET A 164 -2.03 -17.85 9.27
CA MET A 164 -0.74 -18.05 8.63
C MET A 164 0.44 -17.75 9.57
N VAL A 165 0.37 -16.70 10.38
CA VAL A 165 1.44 -16.38 11.34
C VAL A 165 1.57 -17.46 12.41
N ILE A 166 0.45 -17.95 12.97
CA ILE A 166 0.42 -19.03 13.97
C ILE A 166 1.03 -20.31 13.36
N GLU A 167 0.61 -20.67 12.15
CA GLU A 167 1.11 -21.85 11.42
C GLU A 167 2.63 -21.75 11.16
N GLU A 168 3.10 -20.63 10.61
CA GLU A 168 4.50 -20.43 10.26
C GLU A 168 5.42 -20.34 11.51
N MET A 169 4.89 -19.90 12.65
CA MET A 169 5.60 -19.93 13.93
C MET A 169 5.56 -21.32 14.59
N GLY A 170 4.78 -22.29 14.08
CA GLY A 170 4.62 -23.62 14.67
C GLY A 170 3.92 -23.61 16.02
N LEU A 171 3.02 -22.65 16.23
CA LEU A 171 2.28 -22.44 17.48
C LEU A 171 0.87 -23.02 17.41
N ASN A 172 0.24 -23.16 18.58
CA ASN A 172 -1.19 -23.50 18.72
C ASN A 172 -1.86 -22.42 19.59
N ALA A 173 -1.96 -21.19 19.05
CA ALA A 173 -2.51 -20.05 19.75
C ALA A 173 -4.02 -19.88 19.49
N GLU A 174 -4.77 -19.55 20.53
CA GLU A 174 -6.17 -19.15 20.40
C GLU A 174 -6.25 -17.73 19.83
N ILE A 175 -7.08 -17.53 18.80
CA ILE A 175 -7.32 -16.19 18.24
C ILE A 175 -8.48 -15.53 18.97
N LYS A 176 -8.23 -14.36 19.57
CA LYS A 176 -9.24 -13.53 20.23
C LYS A 176 -9.52 -12.24 19.47
N TYR A 177 -10.75 -12.08 19.03
CA TYR A 177 -11.19 -10.89 18.32
C TYR A 177 -11.74 -9.85 19.29
N THR A 178 -11.32 -8.57 19.11
CA THR A 178 -11.83 -7.45 19.94
C THR A 178 -13.24 -7.00 19.53
N GLY A 179 -13.74 -7.47 18.38
CA GLY A 179 -15.04 -7.08 17.82
C GLY A 179 -15.00 -5.79 17.01
N GLY A 180 -16.12 -5.49 16.33
CA GLY A 180 -16.20 -4.39 15.38
C GLY A 180 -15.66 -4.76 13.99
N ASP A 181 -15.92 -3.89 13.01
CA ASP A 181 -15.57 -4.09 11.59
C ASP A 181 -14.20 -3.50 11.21
N ARG A 182 -13.55 -2.75 12.12
CA ARG A 182 -12.29 -2.02 11.87
C ARG A 182 -11.22 -2.37 12.88
N GLY A 183 -9.97 -2.36 12.42
CA GLY A 183 -8.81 -2.53 13.29
C GLY A 183 -8.42 -1.24 14.04
N TRP A 184 -8.70 -0.07 13.45
CA TRP A 184 -8.39 1.25 14.02
C TRP A 184 -9.23 2.36 13.38
N VAL A 185 -9.23 3.56 14.00
CA VAL A 185 -9.94 4.74 13.46
C VAL A 185 -9.30 5.22 12.17
N GLY A 186 -10.06 5.22 11.06
CA GLY A 186 -9.58 5.54 9.72
C GLY A 186 -9.09 4.33 8.92
N ASP A 187 -9.26 3.13 9.47
CA ASP A 187 -9.09 1.90 8.71
C ASP A 187 -10.20 1.75 7.67
N VAL A 188 -9.83 1.42 6.43
CA VAL A 188 -10.78 1.05 5.37
C VAL A 188 -10.86 -0.46 5.34
N PRO A 189 -12.02 -1.07 5.65
CA PRO A 189 -12.12 -2.52 5.83
C PRO A 189 -11.86 -3.32 4.56
N GLU A 190 -12.21 -2.79 3.39
CA GLU A 190 -12.12 -3.50 2.12
C GLU A 190 -11.63 -2.60 0.99
N PHE A 191 -10.78 -3.14 0.13
CA PHE A 191 -10.41 -2.57 -1.16
C PHE A 191 -10.51 -3.61 -2.27
N ARG A 192 -10.97 -3.17 -3.43
CA ARG A 192 -10.97 -3.96 -4.68
C ARG A 192 -10.35 -3.14 -5.79
N TYR A 193 -9.48 -3.75 -6.58
CA TYR A 193 -8.77 -3.06 -7.65
C TYR A 193 -9.11 -3.62 -9.02
N ASP A 194 -9.25 -2.73 -9.98
CA ASP A 194 -9.14 -3.03 -11.39
C ASP A 194 -7.71 -2.71 -11.83
N LEU A 195 -6.96 -3.74 -12.18
CA LEU A 195 -5.57 -3.67 -12.63
C LEU A 195 -5.45 -3.75 -14.15
N SER A 196 -6.56 -3.58 -14.88
CA SER A 196 -6.61 -3.73 -16.35
C SER A 196 -5.60 -2.85 -17.06
N LYS A 197 -5.37 -1.62 -16.58
CA LYS A 197 -4.42 -0.67 -17.18
C LYS A 197 -2.99 -1.20 -17.14
N VAL A 198 -2.50 -1.62 -15.98
CA VAL A 198 -1.15 -2.15 -15.87
C VAL A 198 -1.01 -3.53 -16.51
N ASN A 199 -2.06 -4.35 -16.48
CA ASN A 199 -2.09 -5.64 -17.17
C ASN A 199 -2.00 -5.46 -18.69
N THR A 200 -2.66 -4.45 -19.26
CA THR A 200 -2.60 -4.11 -20.68
C THR A 200 -1.21 -3.58 -21.05
N LEU A 201 -0.53 -2.85 -20.14
CA LEU A 201 0.86 -2.45 -20.34
C LEU A 201 1.81 -3.67 -20.40
N GLY A 202 1.42 -4.82 -19.80
CA GLY A 202 2.13 -6.09 -19.84
C GLY A 202 2.69 -6.57 -18.50
N TRP A 203 2.38 -5.91 -17.39
CA TRP A 203 2.84 -6.35 -16.06
C TRP A 203 1.72 -6.94 -15.22
N LYS A 204 2.06 -7.99 -14.47
CA LYS A 204 1.24 -8.61 -13.41
C LYS A 204 2.12 -8.98 -12.24
N ALA A 205 1.56 -8.92 -11.02
CA ALA A 205 2.23 -9.45 -9.83
C ALA A 205 2.43 -10.97 -9.98
N ALA A 206 3.61 -11.46 -9.58
CA ALA A 206 3.95 -12.89 -9.63
C ALA A 206 3.24 -13.68 -8.53
N TYR A 207 2.92 -13.02 -7.39
CA TYR A 207 2.30 -13.64 -6.24
C TYR A 207 0.89 -13.13 -6.01
N THR A 208 0.01 -14.04 -5.59
CA THR A 208 -1.28 -13.68 -5.01
C THR A 208 -1.09 -12.96 -3.66
N SER A 209 -2.14 -12.31 -3.17
CA SER A 209 -2.12 -11.64 -1.87
C SER A 209 -1.76 -12.61 -0.72
N ASN A 210 -2.32 -13.83 -0.72
CA ASN A 210 -2.00 -14.84 0.29
C ASN A 210 -0.55 -15.31 0.21
N GLU A 211 -0.03 -15.56 -0.99
CA GLU A 211 1.38 -15.94 -1.20
C GLU A 211 2.32 -14.82 -0.77
N SER A 212 2.01 -13.56 -1.11
CA SER A 212 2.77 -12.38 -0.68
C SER A 212 2.86 -12.27 0.85
N VAL A 213 1.73 -12.49 1.54
CA VAL A 213 1.66 -12.49 3.01
C VAL A 213 2.47 -13.64 3.59
N ARG A 214 2.28 -14.88 3.11
CA ARG A 214 3.01 -16.05 3.60
C ARG A 214 4.52 -15.91 3.39
N LEU A 215 4.95 -15.46 2.22
CA LEU A 215 6.36 -15.21 1.93
C LEU A 215 6.96 -14.15 2.87
N ALA A 216 6.23 -13.07 3.13
CA ALA A 216 6.67 -12.03 4.06
C ALA A 216 6.82 -12.57 5.50
N ILE A 217 5.88 -13.41 5.97
CA ILE A 217 5.96 -14.06 7.29
C ILE A 217 7.19 -14.95 7.36
N GLN A 218 7.40 -15.82 6.36
CA GLN A 218 8.56 -16.73 6.30
C GLN A 218 9.88 -15.95 6.36
N LYS A 219 10.01 -14.90 5.54
CA LYS A 219 11.22 -14.06 5.55
C LYS A 219 11.43 -13.31 6.88
N ALA A 220 10.36 -12.91 7.54
CA ALA A 220 10.45 -12.30 8.87
C ALA A 220 10.91 -13.29 9.95
N LEU A 221 10.59 -14.58 9.78
CA LEU A 221 11.00 -15.66 10.69
C LEU A 221 12.37 -16.27 10.33
N GLY A 222 13.05 -15.77 9.30
CA GLY A 222 14.36 -16.25 8.85
C GLY A 222 14.31 -17.57 8.07
N LYS A 223 13.17 -17.86 7.46
CA LYS A 223 12.96 -19.08 6.63
C LYS A 223 13.20 -18.80 5.14
#